data_85e44ad6044cab8ea2882d5023bb53c7
#
_entry.id   85e44ad6044cab8ea2882d5023bb53c7
#
_cell.length_a   1.000
_cell.length_b   1.000
_cell.length_c   1.000
_cell.angle_alpha   90.00
_cell.angle_beta   90.00
_cell.angle_gamma   90.00
#
_symmetry.space_group_name_H-M   'P 1'
#
loop_
_entity.id
_entity.type
_entity.pdbx_description
1 polymer ?
#
loop_
_entity_poly.entity_id
_entity_poly.type
_entity_poly.pdbx_seq_one_letter_code
_entity_poly.pdbx_strand_id
1 'polypeptide(L)'
;MIHAAAGGAEEDRDTFAGRYGPAVRAYLGERWKSSPFLDSLDDAVQEVFLECFKHGGVLDRHDQITRGSFRGFFYGVVRNVALRIESRAARRQESQPTTDIDLDAMEGADARLSQIFDQAWARSLLREAVERMGHEALKEGDAAKKRLHLLHLRFYEGLTLREAAVRLDLETQKVYREFDRALKVFKAILREVVSFHCPDSPTRADHEFNLLINMFQ
;
A
#
# COMPACT_ATOMS: atom_id res chain seq x y z
N MET A 1 3.35 -1.76 15.45
CA MET A 1 4.06 -2.28 14.23
C MET A 1 5.15 -1.34 13.75
N ILE A 2 4.88 -0.07 13.36
CA ILE A 2 5.96 0.83 12.90
C ILE A 2 7.04 0.94 13.99
N HIS A 3 6.65 1.24 15.23
CA HIS A 3 7.56 1.23 16.38
C HIS A 3 8.10 -0.15 16.73
N ALA A 4 7.31 -1.21 16.60
CA ALA A 4 7.75 -2.57 16.87
C ALA A 4 8.75 -3.05 15.80
N ALA A 5 8.54 -2.72 14.53
CA ALA A 5 9.50 -3.00 13.46
C ALA A 5 10.82 -2.23 13.65
N ALA A 6 10.75 -0.99 14.15
CA ALA A 6 11.92 -0.23 14.56
C ALA A 6 12.63 -0.88 15.78
N GLY A 7 11.85 -1.42 16.73
CA GLY A 7 12.35 -2.12 17.92
C GLY A 7 13.01 -3.47 17.68
N GLY A 8 12.97 -4.01 16.45
CA GLY A 8 13.82 -5.11 16.00
C GLY A 8 13.24 -6.51 16.08
N ALA A 9 11.96 -6.69 16.43
CA ALA A 9 11.31 -7.99 16.33
C ALA A 9 11.23 -8.44 14.86
N GLU A 10 11.72 -9.64 14.54
CA GLU A 10 11.80 -10.17 13.17
C GLU A 10 10.41 -10.29 12.54
N GLU A 11 9.43 -10.79 13.30
CA GLU A 11 8.04 -10.94 12.86
C GLU A 11 7.38 -9.58 12.49
N ASP A 12 7.70 -8.51 13.21
CA ASP A 12 7.21 -7.17 12.91
C ASP A 12 7.84 -6.59 11.64
N ARG A 13 9.13 -6.89 11.38
CA ARG A 13 9.82 -6.50 10.16
C ARG A 13 9.27 -7.22 8.94
N ASP A 14 9.02 -8.53 9.06
CA ASP A 14 8.41 -9.33 7.99
C ASP A 14 7.00 -8.84 7.66
N THR A 15 6.21 -8.55 8.68
CA THR A 15 4.86 -7.99 8.51
C THR A 15 4.92 -6.61 7.83
N PHE A 16 5.87 -5.77 8.22
CA PHE A 16 6.09 -4.46 7.60
C PHE A 16 6.51 -4.60 6.12
N ALA A 17 7.49 -5.48 5.85
CA ALA A 17 7.98 -5.73 4.49
C ALA A 17 6.88 -6.35 3.60
N GLY A 18 6.10 -7.29 4.11
CA GLY A 18 4.96 -7.88 3.40
C GLY A 18 3.89 -6.85 3.03
N ARG A 19 3.61 -5.90 3.93
CA ARG A 19 2.62 -4.85 3.73
C ARG A 19 3.07 -3.81 2.70
N TYR A 20 4.30 -3.33 2.80
CA TYR A 20 4.79 -2.20 2.01
C TYR A 20 5.62 -2.59 0.79
N GLY A 21 6.11 -3.82 0.75
CA GLY A 21 6.91 -4.36 -0.36
C GLY A 21 6.27 -4.18 -1.73
N PRO A 22 4.96 -4.43 -1.91
CA PRO A 22 4.30 -4.20 -3.19
C PRO A 22 4.38 -2.75 -3.68
N ALA A 23 4.28 -1.75 -2.79
CA ALA A 23 4.38 -0.34 -3.15
C ALA A 23 5.81 0.05 -3.54
N VAL A 24 6.81 -0.43 -2.78
CA VAL A 24 8.22 -0.23 -3.09
C VAL A 24 8.56 -0.85 -4.46
N ARG A 25 8.15 -2.09 -4.68
CA ARG A 25 8.39 -2.83 -5.93
C ARG A 25 7.72 -2.15 -7.13
N ALA A 26 6.48 -1.66 -6.96
CA ALA A 26 5.76 -0.97 -8.03
C ALA A 26 6.47 0.33 -8.44
N TYR A 27 6.92 1.12 -7.45
CA TYR A 27 7.66 2.35 -7.69
C TYR A 27 8.99 2.09 -8.41
N LEU A 28 9.83 1.20 -7.86
CA LEU A 28 11.14 0.90 -8.41
C LEU A 28 11.04 0.23 -9.79
N GLY A 29 10.08 -0.69 -9.96
CA GLY A 29 9.84 -1.37 -11.23
C GLY A 29 9.42 -0.41 -12.35
N GLU A 30 8.55 0.56 -12.08
CA GLU A 30 8.20 1.57 -13.08
C GLU A 30 9.33 2.57 -13.31
N ARG A 31 10.02 3.00 -12.24
CA ARG A 31 11.15 3.91 -12.35
C ARG A 31 12.27 3.35 -13.22
N TRP A 32 12.53 2.05 -13.13
CA TRP A 32 13.63 1.37 -13.82
C TRP A 32 13.21 0.49 -14.98
N LYS A 33 11.96 0.61 -15.43
CA LYS A 33 11.36 -0.23 -16.48
C LYS A 33 12.20 -0.40 -17.75
N SER A 34 12.96 0.63 -18.13
CA SER A 34 13.84 0.61 -19.31
C SER A 34 15.32 0.77 -18.92
N SER A 35 15.69 0.40 -17.71
CA SER A 35 17.03 0.57 -17.15
C SER A 35 17.61 -0.77 -16.72
N PRO A 36 18.95 -0.96 -16.79
CA PRO A 36 19.63 -2.13 -16.23
C PRO A 36 19.40 -2.36 -14.74
N PHE A 37 18.96 -1.32 -14.01
CA PHE A 37 18.63 -1.44 -12.59
C PHE A 37 17.45 -2.38 -12.32
N LEU A 38 16.63 -2.70 -13.33
CA LEU A 38 15.52 -3.62 -13.19
C LEU A 38 15.99 -5.03 -12.78
N ASP A 39 17.15 -5.45 -13.23
CA ASP A 39 17.73 -6.75 -12.87
C ASP A 39 18.11 -6.86 -11.39
N SER A 40 18.33 -5.70 -10.73
CA SER A 40 18.64 -5.60 -9.30
C SER A 40 17.45 -5.12 -8.45
N LEU A 41 16.22 -5.28 -8.97
CA LEU A 41 15.00 -4.79 -8.30
C LEU A 41 14.85 -5.36 -6.89
N ASP A 42 15.09 -6.65 -6.71
CA ASP A 42 14.93 -7.33 -5.42
C ASP A 42 15.95 -6.82 -4.40
N ASP A 43 17.19 -6.62 -4.79
CA ASP A 43 18.24 -6.06 -3.94
C ASP A 43 17.91 -4.62 -3.53
N ALA A 44 17.37 -3.84 -4.45
CA ALA A 44 16.95 -2.48 -4.16
C ALA A 44 15.75 -2.41 -3.19
N VAL A 45 14.79 -3.32 -3.32
CA VAL A 45 13.69 -3.46 -2.36
C VAL A 45 14.23 -3.81 -0.98
N GLN A 46 15.19 -4.71 -0.89
CA GLN A 46 15.87 -5.04 0.38
C GLN A 46 16.63 -3.83 0.94
N GLU A 47 17.34 -3.06 0.10
CA GLU A 47 18.05 -1.86 0.54
C GLU A 47 17.10 -0.82 1.15
N VAL A 48 15.88 -0.66 0.61
CA VAL A 48 14.84 0.20 1.20
C VAL A 48 14.49 -0.26 2.62
N PHE A 49 14.26 -1.55 2.83
CA PHE A 49 13.90 -2.07 4.15
C PHE A 49 15.08 -2.04 5.12
N LEU A 50 16.29 -2.30 4.67
CA LEU A 50 17.48 -2.13 5.49
C LEU A 50 17.65 -0.69 5.96
N GLU A 51 17.37 0.30 5.09
CA GLU A 51 17.39 1.73 5.47
C GLU A 51 16.31 2.04 6.52
N CYS A 52 15.15 1.40 6.42
CA CYS A 52 14.07 1.56 7.40
C CYS A 52 14.44 0.99 8.78
N PHE A 53 15.05 -0.19 8.81
CA PHE A 53 15.25 -0.97 10.05
C PHE A 53 16.61 -0.78 10.71
N LYS A 54 17.55 -0.07 10.12
CA LYS A 54 18.83 0.18 10.76
C LYS A 54 18.65 1.00 12.04
N HIS A 55 19.44 0.73 13.05
CA HIS A 55 19.45 1.50 14.30
C HIS A 55 19.72 2.99 14.05
N GLY A 56 18.93 3.88 14.65
CA GLY A 56 18.92 5.31 14.32
C GLY A 56 18.41 5.60 12.90
N GLY A 57 17.75 4.63 12.27
CA GLY A 57 17.25 4.69 10.92
C GLY A 57 16.03 5.57 10.75
N VAL A 58 15.39 5.39 9.62
CA VAL A 58 14.29 6.26 9.20
C VAL A 58 13.07 6.06 10.07
N LEU A 59 12.78 4.82 10.51
CA LEU A 59 11.63 4.52 11.37
C LEU A 59 11.81 5.01 12.79
N ASP A 60 13.04 5.01 13.34
CA ASP A 60 13.33 5.54 14.66
C ASP A 60 13.05 7.05 14.74
N ARG A 61 13.09 7.75 13.60
CA ARG A 61 12.83 9.19 13.49
C ARG A 61 11.39 9.52 13.09
N HIS A 62 10.54 8.51 12.89
CA HIS A 62 9.15 8.71 12.48
C HIS A 62 8.36 9.60 13.46
N ASP A 63 8.61 9.52 14.75
CA ASP A 63 7.95 10.36 15.78
C ASP A 63 8.26 11.85 15.62
N GLN A 64 9.36 12.19 14.94
CA GLN A 64 9.74 13.57 14.65
C GLN A 64 9.02 14.14 13.42
N ILE A 65 8.22 13.33 12.70
CA ILE A 65 7.46 13.77 11.53
C ILE A 65 6.20 14.50 11.99
N THR A 66 6.38 15.74 12.39
CA THR A 66 5.28 16.64 12.81
C THR A 66 4.40 17.10 11.64
N ARG A 67 4.82 16.88 10.39
CA ARG A 67 4.12 17.33 9.17
C ARG A 67 4.13 16.23 8.10
N GLY A 68 2.94 15.72 7.76
CA GLY A 68 2.75 14.78 6.64
C GLY A 68 2.21 13.40 7.05
N SER A 69 1.79 12.60 6.07
CA SER A 69 1.36 11.22 6.27
C SER A 69 2.56 10.27 6.32
N PHE A 70 2.42 9.13 7.00
CA PHE A 70 3.42 8.06 6.95
C PHE A 70 3.69 7.62 5.49
N ARG A 71 2.66 7.55 4.66
CA ARG A 71 2.76 7.23 3.24
C ARG A 71 3.70 8.18 2.50
N GLY A 72 3.50 9.50 2.64
CA GLY A 72 4.35 10.50 1.99
C GLY A 72 5.80 10.45 2.47
N PHE A 73 5.98 10.22 3.77
CA PHE A 73 7.32 10.01 4.35
C PHE A 73 8.00 8.76 3.77
N PHE A 74 7.30 7.63 3.76
CA PHE A 74 7.85 6.38 3.24
C PHE A 74 8.14 6.46 1.73
N TYR A 75 7.28 7.13 0.95
CA TYR A 75 7.56 7.46 -0.45
C TYR A 75 8.90 8.21 -0.59
N GLY A 76 9.15 9.22 0.25
CA GLY A 76 10.42 9.94 0.28
C GLY A 76 11.61 9.04 0.54
N VAL A 77 11.49 8.07 1.45
CA VAL A 77 12.53 7.07 1.71
C VAL A 77 12.83 6.24 0.48
N VAL A 78 11.80 5.68 -0.15
CA VAL A 78 11.94 4.84 -1.36
C VAL A 78 12.61 5.63 -2.48
N ARG A 79 12.16 6.87 -2.72
CA ARG A 79 12.72 7.77 -3.70
C ARG A 79 14.21 8.07 -3.43
N ASN A 80 14.56 8.36 -2.20
CA ASN A 80 15.95 8.68 -1.82
C ASN A 80 16.88 7.46 -1.98
N VAL A 81 16.41 6.25 -1.66
CA VAL A 81 17.19 5.02 -1.89
C VAL A 81 17.41 4.80 -3.39
N ALA A 82 16.37 4.97 -4.22
CA ALA A 82 16.48 4.85 -5.67
C ALA A 82 17.54 5.82 -6.24
N LEU A 83 17.44 7.11 -5.89
CA LEU A 83 18.40 8.13 -6.30
C LEU A 83 19.82 7.82 -5.86
N ARG A 84 19.99 7.26 -4.66
CA ARG A 84 21.31 6.87 -4.12
C ARG A 84 21.91 5.71 -4.92
N ILE A 85 21.10 4.71 -5.31
CA ILE A 85 21.53 3.59 -6.15
C ILE A 85 21.99 4.10 -7.52
N GLU A 86 21.18 4.93 -8.17
CA GLU A 86 21.49 5.55 -9.45
C GLU A 86 22.78 6.40 -9.41
N SER A 87 22.91 7.23 -8.40
CA SER A 87 24.12 8.07 -8.20
C SER A 87 25.40 7.25 -7.96
N ARG A 88 25.29 6.11 -7.24
CA ARG A 88 26.45 5.22 -7.07
C ARG A 88 26.87 4.58 -8.40
N ALA A 89 25.91 4.18 -9.23
CA ALA A 89 26.19 3.60 -10.53
C ALA A 89 26.79 4.65 -11.50
N ALA A 90 26.22 5.85 -11.56
CA ALA A 90 26.77 6.95 -12.35
C ALA A 90 28.24 7.25 -12.00
N ARG A 91 28.57 7.34 -10.72
CA ARG A 91 29.98 7.55 -10.27
C ARG A 91 30.92 6.42 -10.66
N ARG A 92 30.43 5.17 -10.77
CA ARG A 92 31.24 4.05 -11.28
C ARG A 92 31.46 4.10 -12.78
N GLN A 93 30.55 4.76 -13.51
CA GLN A 93 30.61 4.93 -14.98
C GLN A 93 31.32 6.24 -15.41
N GLU A 94 31.70 7.12 -14.50
CA GLU A 94 32.33 8.43 -14.75
C GLU A 94 33.69 8.40 -15.51
N SER A 95 33.94 7.31 -16.24
CA SER A 95 34.94 7.31 -17.31
C SER A 95 34.40 7.80 -18.65
N GLN A 96 33.11 8.18 -18.77
CA GLN A 96 32.52 8.75 -20.00
C GLN A 96 31.52 9.87 -19.68
N PRO A 97 31.66 11.07 -20.28
CA PRO A 97 30.71 12.16 -20.09
C PRO A 97 29.41 11.86 -20.84
N THR A 98 28.27 11.81 -20.16
CA THR A 98 26.96 11.66 -20.78
C THR A 98 25.93 12.63 -20.23
N THR A 99 25.46 13.47 -21.11
CA THR A 99 24.09 13.92 -21.43
C THR A 99 23.33 14.77 -20.40
N ASP A 100 22.89 15.91 -20.87
CA ASP A 100 21.93 16.84 -20.27
C ASP A 100 20.73 16.11 -19.67
N ILE A 101 20.49 16.31 -18.38
CA ILE A 101 19.32 15.82 -17.65
C ILE A 101 18.21 16.84 -17.89
N ASP A 102 17.17 16.43 -18.59
CA ASP A 102 15.95 17.22 -18.79
C ASP A 102 15.16 17.29 -17.47
N LEU A 103 15.20 18.43 -16.80
CA LEU A 103 14.54 18.67 -15.51
C LEU A 103 13.01 18.63 -15.62
N ASP A 104 12.43 19.07 -16.73
CA ASP A 104 10.97 19.08 -16.94
C ASP A 104 10.44 17.66 -17.13
N ALA A 105 11.21 16.79 -17.78
CA ALA A 105 10.89 15.35 -17.88
C ALA A 105 10.93 14.66 -16.50
N MET A 106 11.74 15.14 -15.57
CA MET A 106 11.83 14.58 -14.21
C MET A 106 10.61 14.93 -13.34
N GLU A 107 10.02 16.14 -13.44
CA GLU A 107 8.84 16.51 -12.64
C GLU A 107 7.60 15.71 -13.06
N GLY A 108 7.36 15.55 -14.36
CA GLY A 108 6.26 14.71 -14.87
C GLY A 108 6.42 13.23 -14.52
N ALA A 109 7.64 12.72 -14.54
CA ALA A 109 7.95 11.35 -14.13
C ALA A 109 7.74 11.14 -12.62
N ASP A 110 8.13 12.09 -11.78
CA ASP A 110 7.94 12.01 -10.33
C ASP A 110 6.45 11.98 -9.94
N ALA A 111 5.59 12.77 -10.59
CA ALA A 111 4.14 12.75 -10.35
C ALA A 111 3.52 11.40 -10.71
N ARG A 112 3.90 10.81 -11.84
CA ARG A 112 3.45 9.48 -12.27
C ARG A 112 3.94 8.39 -11.30
N LEU A 113 5.20 8.43 -10.89
CA LEU A 113 5.78 7.47 -9.96
C LEU A 113 5.10 7.54 -8.59
N SER A 114 4.79 8.75 -8.10
CA SER A 114 4.01 8.95 -6.88
C SER A 114 2.63 8.31 -6.99
N GLN A 115 1.94 8.49 -8.11
CA GLN A 115 0.63 7.88 -8.33
C GLN A 115 0.68 6.35 -8.35
N ILE A 116 1.69 5.75 -8.98
CA ILE A 116 1.89 4.30 -9.01
C ILE A 116 2.14 3.76 -7.60
N PHE A 117 2.99 4.44 -6.83
CA PHE A 117 3.24 4.11 -5.43
C PHE A 117 1.95 4.16 -4.62
N ASP A 118 1.17 5.24 -4.74
CA ASP A 118 -0.07 5.45 -4.02
C ASP A 118 -1.12 4.38 -4.34
N GLN A 119 -1.24 4.00 -5.62
CA GLN A 119 -2.14 2.92 -6.03
C GLN A 119 -1.73 1.57 -5.45
N ALA A 120 -0.43 1.25 -5.47
CA ALA A 120 0.06 -0.01 -4.92
C ALA A 120 -0.07 -0.04 -3.38
N TRP A 121 0.18 1.08 -2.71
CA TRP A 121 -0.08 1.29 -1.29
C TRP A 121 -1.54 1.04 -0.94
N ALA A 122 -2.45 1.69 -1.64
CA ALA A 122 -3.88 1.54 -1.45
C ALA A 122 -4.35 0.08 -1.61
N ARG A 123 -3.86 -0.61 -2.65
CA ARG A 123 -4.16 -2.03 -2.87
C ARG A 123 -3.67 -2.92 -1.73
N SER A 124 -2.52 -2.61 -1.13
CA SER A 124 -2.00 -3.37 0.01
C SER A 124 -2.90 -3.23 1.25
N LEU A 125 -3.37 -2.01 1.55
CA LEU A 125 -4.28 -1.77 2.68
C LEU A 125 -5.65 -2.42 2.48
N LEU A 126 -6.18 -2.38 1.25
CA LEU A 126 -7.43 -3.05 0.91
C LEU A 126 -7.32 -4.56 1.04
N ARG A 127 -6.23 -5.15 0.56
CA ARG A 127 -5.99 -6.59 0.69
C ARG A 127 -5.96 -7.01 2.16
N GLU A 128 -5.23 -6.26 3.00
CA GLU A 128 -5.21 -6.52 4.44
C GLU A 128 -6.61 -6.44 5.06
N ALA A 129 -7.40 -5.45 4.68
CA ALA A 129 -8.77 -5.33 5.18
C ALA A 129 -9.66 -6.53 4.76
N VAL A 130 -9.50 -7.01 3.51
CA VAL A 130 -10.20 -8.22 3.03
C VAL A 130 -9.76 -9.46 3.79
N GLU A 131 -8.45 -9.63 4.00
CA GLU A 131 -7.89 -10.75 4.75
C GLU A 131 -8.39 -10.78 6.20
N ARG A 132 -8.39 -9.62 6.88
CA ARG A 132 -8.95 -9.47 8.23
C ARG A 132 -10.44 -9.81 8.27
N MET A 133 -11.22 -9.28 7.33
CA MET A 133 -12.64 -9.60 7.21
C MET A 133 -12.85 -11.10 6.98
N GLY A 134 -11.99 -11.76 6.19
CA GLY A 134 -11.99 -13.19 5.99
C GLY A 134 -11.77 -13.98 7.29
N HIS A 135 -10.78 -13.61 8.07
CA HIS A 135 -10.48 -14.23 9.35
C HIS A 135 -11.63 -14.05 10.36
N GLU A 136 -12.26 -12.88 10.40
CA GLU A 136 -13.44 -12.63 11.25
C GLU A 136 -14.64 -13.46 10.78
N ALA A 137 -14.89 -13.53 9.48
CA ALA A 137 -15.98 -14.31 8.93
C ALA A 137 -15.86 -15.82 9.24
N LEU A 138 -14.65 -16.35 9.37
CA LEU A 138 -14.43 -17.74 9.81
C LEU A 138 -14.89 -17.98 11.25
N LYS A 139 -14.78 -16.96 12.11
CA LYS A 139 -15.18 -17.03 13.53
C LYS A 139 -16.67 -16.76 13.73
N GLU A 140 -17.24 -15.83 12.93
CA GLU A 140 -18.63 -15.40 13.06
C GLU A 140 -19.63 -16.35 12.38
N GLY A 141 -19.17 -17.24 11.49
CA GLY A 141 -20.00 -18.26 10.84
C GLY A 141 -20.56 -17.86 9.49
N ASP A 142 -21.59 -18.63 9.01
CA ASP A 142 -22.00 -18.62 7.60
C ASP A 142 -22.58 -17.29 7.12
N ALA A 143 -23.23 -16.53 7.99
CA ALA A 143 -23.77 -15.22 7.61
C ALA A 143 -22.67 -14.23 7.22
N ALA A 144 -21.55 -14.24 7.97
CA ALA A 144 -20.39 -13.40 7.68
C ALA A 144 -19.66 -13.86 6.41
N LYS A 145 -19.50 -15.17 6.21
CA LYS A 145 -18.96 -15.74 4.97
C LYS A 145 -19.75 -15.35 3.74
N LYS A 146 -21.10 -15.38 3.83
CA LYS A 146 -21.98 -14.92 2.73
C LYS A 146 -21.80 -13.44 2.42
N ARG A 147 -21.64 -12.59 3.44
CA ARG A 147 -21.36 -11.16 3.24
C ARG A 147 -20.01 -10.94 2.53
N LEU A 148 -18.96 -11.64 2.94
CA LEU A 148 -17.66 -11.59 2.28
C LEU A 148 -17.77 -12.04 0.81
N HIS A 149 -18.51 -13.13 0.56
CA HIS A 149 -18.76 -13.64 -0.78
C HIS A 149 -19.53 -12.63 -1.67
N LEU A 150 -20.48 -11.87 -1.12
CA LEU A 150 -21.15 -10.79 -1.84
C LEU A 150 -20.19 -9.67 -2.27
N LEU A 151 -19.23 -9.28 -1.42
CA LEU A 151 -18.18 -8.34 -1.81
C LEU A 151 -17.31 -8.90 -2.93
N HIS A 152 -16.94 -10.17 -2.84
CA HIS A 152 -16.18 -10.85 -3.89
C HIS A 152 -16.91 -10.83 -5.24
N LEU A 153 -18.17 -11.25 -5.27
CA LEU A 153 -19.01 -11.24 -6.49
C LEU A 153 -19.09 -9.83 -7.10
N ARG A 154 -19.26 -8.80 -6.25
CA ARG A 154 -19.42 -7.41 -6.72
C ARG A 154 -18.12 -6.80 -7.22
N PHE A 155 -17.02 -6.92 -6.46
CA PHE A 155 -15.78 -6.17 -6.71
C PHE A 155 -14.73 -6.96 -7.48
N TYR A 156 -14.74 -8.29 -7.38
CA TYR A 156 -13.79 -9.13 -8.09
C TYR A 156 -14.37 -9.71 -9.38
N GLU A 157 -15.59 -10.25 -9.32
CA GLU A 157 -16.27 -10.80 -10.51
C GLU A 157 -17.06 -9.73 -11.29
N GLY A 158 -17.22 -8.52 -10.77
CA GLY A 158 -17.90 -7.42 -11.46
C GLY A 158 -19.42 -7.55 -11.57
N LEU A 159 -20.06 -8.52 -10.87
CA LEU A 159 -21.49 -8.77 -10.96
C LEU A 159 -22.27 -7.61 -10.34
N THR A 160 -23.41 -7.28 -10.94
CA THR A 160 -24.40 -6.43 -10.29
C THR A 160 -25.05 -7.18 -9.12
N LEU A 161 -25.62 -6.45 -8.16
CA LEU A 161 -26.32 -7.09 -7.02
C LEU A 161 -27.53 -7.92 -7.45
N ARG A 162 -28.15 -7.61 -8.60
CA ARG A 162 -29.22 -8.42 -9.19
C ARG A 162 -28.70 -9.75 -9.72
N GLU A 163 -27.59 -9.74 -10.43
CA GLU A 163 -26.94 -10.96 -10.92
C GLU A 163 -26.43 -11.82 -9.75
N ALA A 164 -25.87 -11.18 -8.72
CA ALA A 164 -25.48 -11.87 -7.49
C ALA A 164 -26.71 -12.52 -6.79
N ALA A 165 -27.87 -11.86 -6.79
CA ALA A 165 -29.11 -12.43 -6.23
C ALA A 165 -29.54 -13.68 -6.98
N VAL A 166 -29.52 -13.66 -8.32
CA VAL A 166 -29.82 -14.83 -9.16
C VAL A 166 -28.82 -15.95 -8.89
N ARG A 167 -27.53 -15.64 -8.85
CA ARG A 167 -26.46 -16.64 -8.65
C ARG A 167 -26.53 -17.33 -7.29
N LEU A 168 -26.97 -16.60 -6.27
CA LEU A 168 -27.06 -17.12 -4.89
C LEU A 168 -28.45 -17.70 -4.57
N ASP A 169 -29.38 -17.65 -5.50
CA ASP A 169 -30.80 -18.02 -5.30
C ASP A 169 -31.38 -17.30 -4.06
N LEU A 170 -31.22 -15.98 -4.03
CA LEU A 170 -31.68 -15.12 -2.96
C LEU A 170 -32.59 -14.00 -3.48
N GLU A 171 -33.49 -13.57 -2.65
CA GLU A 171 -34.31 -12.38 -2.93
C GLU A 171 -33.41 -11.14 -3.08
N THR A 172 -33.65 -10.36 -4.15
CA THR A 172 -32.83 -9.18 -4.48
C THR A 172 -32.76 -8.17 -3.33
N GLN A 173 -33.89 -7.89 -2.65
CA GLN A 173 -33.88 -6.97 -1.50
C GLN A 173 -33.03 -7.47 -0.35
N LYS A 174 -32.99 -8.78 -0.13
CA LYS A 174 -32.12 -9.40 0.89
C LYS A 174 -30.64 -9.21 0.55
N VAL A 175 -30.29 -9.40 -0.75
CA VAL A 175 -28.91 -9.20 -1.23
C VAL A 175 -28.46 -7.75 -1.02
N TYR A 176 -29.29 -6.76 -1.36
CA TYR A 176 -28.97 -5.35 -1.11
C TYR A 176 -28.70 -5.07 0.37
N ARG A 177 -29.57 -5.55 1.27
CA ARG A 177 -29.38 -5.36 2.73
C ARG A 177 -28.10 -6.03 3.27
N GLU A 178 -27.81 -7.25 2.82
CA GLU A 178 -26.59 -7.95 3.23
C GLU A 178 -25.34 -7.31 2.64
N PHE A 179 -25.41 -6.79 1.42
CA PHE A 179 -24.31 -6.03 0.81
C PHE A 179 -24.00 -4.73 1.57
N ASP A 180 -25.03 -3.97 1.96
CA ASP A 180 -24.86 -2.77 2.77
C ASP A 180 -24.21 -3.08 4.13
N ARG A 181 -24.61 -4.21 4.76
CA ARG A 181 -23.98 -4.69 5.99
C ARG A 181 -22.52 -5.08 5.75
N ALA A 182 -22.24 -5.79 4.67
CA ALA A 182 -20.90 -6.18 4.28
C ALA A 182 -20.00 -4.96 4.07
N LEU A 183 -20.49 -3.93 3.36
CA LEU A 183 -19.76 -2.67 3.16
C LEU A 183 -19.49 -1.92 4.48
N LYS A 184 -20.44 -1.92 5.42
CA LYS A 184 -20.25 -1.30 6.74
C LYS A 184 -19.12 -1.99 7.52
N VAL A 185 -19.14 -3.33 7.56
CA VAL A 185 -18.09 -4.13 8.22
C VAL A 185 -16.75 -3.88 7.54
N PHE A 186 -16.69 -3.98 6.22
CA PHE A 186 -15.45 -3.74 5.47
C PHE A 186 -14.88 -2.34 5.71
N LYS A 187 -15.72 -1.30 5.68
CA LYS A 187 -15.29 0.08 5.95
C LYS A 187 -14.78 0.27 7.38
N ALA A 188 -15.37 -0.41 8.37
CA ALA A 188 -14.88 -0.38 9.74
C ALA A 188 -13.47 -1.01 9.84
N ILE A 189 -13.29 -2.20 9.29
CA ILE A 189 -11.99 -2.90 9.26
C ILE A 189 -10.95 -2.07 8.50
N LEU A 190 -11.30 -1.53 7.33
CA LEU A 190 -10.38 -0.68 6.56
C LEU A 190 -9.97 0.57 7.35
N ARG A 191 -10.91 1.18 8.09
CA ARG A 191 -10.59 2.33 8.95
C ARG A 191 -9.60 1.94 10.05
N GLU A 192 -9.74 0.77 10.67
CA GLU A 192 -8.77 0.26 11.64
C GLU A 192 -7.39 0.02 11.01
N VAL A 193 -7.35 -0.60 9.82
CA VAL A 193 -6.10 -0.78 9.07
C VAL A 193 -5.42 0.56 8.81
N VAL A 194 -6.17 1.58 8.38
CA VAL A 194 -5.63 2.93 8.12
C VAL A 194 -5.21 3.62 9.41
N SER A 195 -6.03 3.55 10.46
CA SER A 195 -5.74 4.18 11.77
C SER A 195 -4.45 3.67 12.38
N PHE A 196 -4.08 2.43 12.08
CA PHE A 196 -2.81 1.86 12.49
C PHE A 196 -1.58 2.63 11.96
N HIS A 197 -1.71 3.34 10.84
CA HIS A 197 -0.66 4.18 10.26
C HIS A 197 -0.68 5.63 10.75
N CYS A 198 -1.72 6.00 11.51
CA CYS A 198 -1.94 7.35 12.02
C CYS A 198 -2.36 7.30 13.50
N PRO A 199 -1.58 6.64 14.41
CA PRO A 199 -2.01 6.40 15.79
C PRO A 199 -2.26 7.70 16.56
N ASP A 200 -1.52 8.77 16.25
CA ASP A 200 -1.56 10.03 16.98
C ASP A 200 -2.53 11.06 16.39
N SER A 201 -3.23 10.73 15.31
CA SER A 201 -4.11 11.70 14.63
C SER A 201 -5.31 11.02 13.95
N PRO A 202 -6.46 10.93 14.64
CA PRO A 202 -7.71 10.45 14.05
C PRO A 202 -8.10 11.20 12.78
N THR A 203 -7.89 12.51 12.74
CA THR A 203 -8.18 13.35 11.57
C THR A 203 -7.37 12.97 10.35
N ARG A 204 -6.10 12.56 10.54
CA ARG A 204 -5.25 12.07 9.45
C ARG A 204 -5.70 10.69 8.98
N ALA A 205 -6.07 9.81 9.91
CA ALA A 205 -6.62 8.50 9.58
C ALA A 205 -7.90 8.64 8.73
N ASP A 206 -8.81 9.53 9.10
CA ASP A 206 -10.02 9.81 8.31
C ASP A 206 -9.69 10.41 6.92
N HIS A 207 -8.70 11.29 6.83
CA HIS A 207 -8.26 11.83 5.54
C HIS A 207 -7.69 10.74 4.63
N GLU A 208 -6.76 9.91 5.12
CA GLU A 208 -6.19 8.79 4.36
C GLU A 208 -7.27 7.76 3.97
N PHE A 209 -8.20 7.44 4.89
CA PHE A 209 -9.32 6.58 4.59
C PHE A 209 -10.19 7.12 3.44
N ASN A 210 -10.52 8.42 3.46
CA ASN A 210 -11.31 9.05 2.40
C ASN A 210 -10.56 9.07 1.06
N LEU A 211 -9.24 9.30 1.07
CA LEU A 211 -8.42 9.20 -0.14
C LEU A 211 -8.47 7.80 -0.73
N LEU A 212 -8.34 6.76 0.12
CA LEU A 212 -8.42 5.37 -0.33
C LEU A 212 -9.78 5.04 -0.95
N ILE A 213 -10.87 5.41 -0.30
CA ILE A 213 -12.22 5.16 -0.83
C ILE A 213 -12.44 5.86 -2.18
N ASN A 214 -11.95 7.08 -2.34
CA ASN A 214 -12.08 7.84 -3.59
C ASN A 214 -11.23 7.29 -4.76
N MET A 215 -10.15 6.56 -4.47
CA MET A 215 -9.34 5.89 -5.51
C MET A 215 -10.06 4.70 -6.17
N PHE A 216 -11.14 4.20 -5.56
CA PHE A 216 -11.87 3.01 -6.01
C PHE A 216 -13.34 3.29 -6.38
N GLN A 217 -13.74 4.54 -6.48
CA GLN A 217 -15.02 4.97 -7.03
C GLN A 217 -14.89 5.26 -8.52
#